data_2a5ef2b873447a7e5a9ad01d6432c8f6
#
_entry.id   2a5ef2b873447a7e5a9ad01d6432c8f6
#
_cell.length_a   1.000
_cell.length_b   1.000
_cell.length_c   1.000
_cell.angle_alpha   90.00
_cell.angle_beta   90.00
_cell.angle_gamma   90.00
#
_symmetry.space_group_name_H-M   'P 1'
#
loop_
_entity.id
_entity.type
_entity.pdbx_description
1 polymer ?
#
loop_
_entity_poly.entity_id
_entity_poly.type
_entity_poly.pdbx_seq_one_letter_code
_entity_poly.pdbx_strand_id
1 'polypeptide(L)'
;MRNYKSTSLADQVFDKLENDIIQGIYQRGELLTELKLVEQLGVSRTPIREALRRLEQERLIEDTGKGSRVLGITKEDLEDIMNIRQRIEGLAAYYAAKNITPDGLRELTHIVDLQEFYFSKHDKEHLRQVDDEFHDMICALSGRSVIADTLIPLMRKTRRYRRVAIDNWERTTRTMHEHHAIFEAIVSGNAELAEELATEHIVHSKRYLIEGEN
;
A
#
# COMPACT_ATOMS: atom_id res chain seq x y z
N MET A 1 2.63 15.55 20.33
CA MET A 1 2.49 14.32 21.15
C MET A 1 2.07 13.20 20.22
N ARG A 2 2.99 12.29 19.85
CA ARG A 2 2.64 11.08 19.10
C ARG A 2 1.75 10.22 20.00
N ASN A 3 0.47 10.08 19.61
CA ASN A 3 -0.43 9.12 20.22
C ASN A 3 0.06 7.72 19.82
N TYR A 4 0.86 7.07 20.65
CA TYR A 4 1.11 5.64 20.58
C TYR A 4 -0.20 4.91 20.93
N LYS A 5 -1.13 4.77 19.97
CA LYS A 5 -2.12 3.71 20.08
C LYS A 5 -1.33 2.41 20.04
N SER A 6 -1.22 1.73 21.17
CA SER A 6 -0.71 0.35 21.18
C SER A 6 -1.61 -0.44 20.22
N THR A 7 -1.04 -0.91 19.13
CA THR A 7 -1.73 -1.78 18.17
C THR A 7 -2.27 -2.97 18.95
N SER A 8 -3.56 -3.25 18.87
CA SER A 8 -4.15 -4.39 19.55
C SER A 8 -3.52 -5.69 19.03
N LEU A 9 -3.54 -6.75 19.84
CA LEU A 9 -3.05 -8.06 19.37
C LEU A 9 -3.85 -8.55 18.16
N ALA A 10 -5.13 -8.19 18.05
CA ALA A 10 -5.95 -8.49 16.89
C ALA A 10 -5.49 -7.73 15.63
N ASP A 11 -5.08 -6.47 15.76
CA ASP A 11 -4.50 -5.71 14.65
C ASP A 11 -3.19 -6.34 14.18
N GLN A 12 -2.30 -6.71 15.10
CA GLN A 12 -1.03 -7.37 14.76
C GLN A 12 -1.25 -8.70 14.02
N VAL A 13 -2.22 -9.49 14.47
CA VAL A 13 -2.59 -10.76 13.81
C VAL A 13 -3.18 -10.50 12.44
N PHE A 14 -4.07 -9.50 12.32
CA PHE A 14 -4.64 -9.11 11.03
C PHE A 14 -3.56 -8.69 10.05
N ASP A 15 -2.70 -7.75 10.43
CA ASP A 15 -1.62 -7.23 9.57
C ASP A 15 -0.66 -8.36 9.13
N LYS A 16 -0.34 -9.26 10.05
CA LYS A 16 0.49 -10.44 9.74
C LYS A 16 -0.17 -11.36 8.72
N LEU A 17 -1.42 -11.76 8.95
CA LEU A 17 -2.15 -12.68 8.06
C LEU A 17 -2.45 -12.02 6.71
N GLU A 18 -2.85 -10.74 6.68
CA GLU A 18 -3.05 -9.96 5.46
C GLU A 18 -1.77 -9.98 4.62
N ASN A 19 -0.65 -9.63 5.24
CA ASN A 19 0.64 -9.62 4.56
C ASN A 19 1.01 -11.01 4.03
N ASP A 20 0.85 -12.07 4.83
CA ASP A 20 1.19 -13.44 4.44
C ASP A 20 0.32 -13.92 3.26
N ILE A 21 -0.95 -13.56 3.21
CA ILE A 21 -1.86 -13.84 2.09
C ILE A 21 -1.44 -13.08 0.84
N ILE A 22 -1.20 -11.77 0.98
CA ILE A 22 -0.79 -10.91 -0.14
C ILE A 22 0.56 -11.33 -0.70
N GLN A 23 1.51 -11.75 0.16
CA GLN A 23 2.81 -12.26 -0.27
C GLN A 23 2.74 -13.68 -0.84
N GLY A 24 1.60 -14.38 -0.71
CA GLY A 24 1.40 -15.74 -1.20
C GLY A 24 2.08 -16.80 -0.32
N ILE A 25 2.39 -16.49 0.94
CA ILE A 25 2.82 -17.47 1.95
C ILE A 25 1.68 -18.44 2.20
N TYR A 26 0.45 -17.92 2.37
CA TYR A 26 -0.77 -18.71 2.28
C TYR A 26 -1.28 -18.65 0.85
N GLN A 27 -1.36 -19.82 0.19
CA GLN A 27 -1.73 -19.90 -1.21
C GLN A 27 -3.24 -19.81 -1.40
N ARG A 28 -3.67 -19.34 -2.58
CA ARG A 28 -5.08 -19.35 -2.96
C ARG A 28 -5.66 -20.75 -2.86
N GLY A 29 -6.80 -20.88 -2.20
CA GLY A 29 -7.49 -22.15 -1.93
C GLY A 29 -7.02 -22.86 -0.66
N GLU A 30 -5.94 -22.41 -0.01
CA GLU A 30 -5.50 -22.97 1.27
C GLU A 30 -6.54 -22.73 2.35
N LEU A 31 -6.73 -23.73 3.23
CA LEU A 31 -7.67 -23.63 4.34
C LEU A 31 -6.94 -23.25 5.63
N LEU A 32 -7.27 -22.09 6.15
CA LEU A 32 -6.81 -21.61 7.45
C LEU A 32 -7.80 -22.02 8.52
N THR A 33 -7.32 -22.67 9.60
CA THR A 33 -8.16 -22.99 10.77
C THR A 33 -7.68 -22.23 11.99
N GLU A 34 -8.63 -21.84 12.86
CA GLU A 34 -8.29 -21.16 14.11
C GLU A 34 -7.24 -21.93 14.91
N LEU A 35 -7.36 -23.25 14.99
CA LEU A 35 -6.44 -24.08 15.77
C LEU A 35 -5.01 -24.01 15.23
N LYS A 36 -4.83 -24.16 13.91
CA LYS A 36 -3.54 -24.05 13.23
C LYS A 36 -2.91 -22.67 13.46
N LEU A 37 -3.72 -21.60 13.35
CA LEU A 37 -3.23 -20.24 13.57
C LEU A 37 -2.87 -19.96 15.04
N VAL A 38 -3.61 -20.51 16.01
CA VAL A 38 -3.26 -20.45 17.45
C VAL A 38 -1.89 -21.09 17.69
N GLU A 39 -1.65 -22.26 17.12
CA GLU A 39 -0.36 -22.97 17.25
C GLU A 39 0.79 -22.22 16.58
N GLN A 40 0.55 -21.66 15.38
CA GLN A 40 1.57 -20.96 14.61
C GLN A 40 1.94 -19.59 15.19
N LEU A 41 0.94 -18.85 15.67
CA LEU A 41 1.14 -17.46 16.11
C LEU A 41 1.32 -17.32 17.63
N GLY A 42 1.05 -18.39 18.40
CA GLY A 42 1.21 -18.38 19.85
C GLY A 42 0.22 -17.44 20.59
N VAL A 43 -0.93 -17.14 19.98
CA VAL A 43 -1.93 -16.23 20.53
C VAL A 43 -3.24 -16.96 20.81
N SER A 44 -4.13 -16.39 21.65
CA SER A 44 -5.43 -16.97 21.94
C SER A 44 -6.38 -16.91 20.73
N ARG A 45 -7.52 -17.64 20.81
CA ARG A 45 -8.51 -17.68 19.71
C ARG A 45 -9.17 -16.32 19.42
N THR A 46 -9.36 -15.48 20.43
CA THR A 46 -10.09 -14.21 20.29
C THR A 46 -9.47 -13.27 19.24
N PRO A 47 -8.17 -12.90 19.32
CA PRO A 47 -7.55 -12.04 18.31
C PRO A 47 -7.51 -12.69 16.92
N ILE A 48 -7.40 -14.03 16.84
CA ILE A 48 -7.46 -14.75 15.56
C ILE A 48 -8.83 -14.63 14.89
N ARG A 49 -9.91 -14.86 15.66
CA ARG A 49 -11.27 -14.72 15.12
C ARG A 49 -11.56 -13.32 14.64
N GLU A 50 -11.11 -12.32 15.38
CA GLU A 50 -11.28 -10.92 15.00
C GLU A 50 -10.51 -10.61 13.71
N ALA A 51 -9.27 -11.07 13.60
CA ALA A 51 -8.45 -10.91 12.40
C ALA A 51 -9.08 -11.64 11.20
N LEU A 52 -9.52 -12.89 11.34
CA LEU A 52 -10.17 -13.64 10.27
C LEU A 52 -11.46 -12.95 9.80
N ARG A 53 -12.30 -12.46 10.72
CA ARG A 53 -13.51 -11.71 10.35
C ARG A 53 -13.18 -10.46 9.53
N ARG A 54 -12.10 -9.74 9.86
CA ARG A 54 -11.67 -8.56 9.10
C ARG A 54 -11.12 -8.96 7.72
N LEU A 55 -10.33 -10.04 7.64
CA LEU A 55 -9.84 -10.55 6.36
C LEU A 55 -10.98 -10.99 5.43
N GLU A 56 -12.07 -11.54 6.00
CA GLU A 56 -13.27 -11.87 5.24
C GLU A 56 -13.99 -10.62 4.73
N GLN A 57 -14.13 -9.58 5.56
CA GLN A 57 -14.67 -8.27 5.15
C GLN A 57 -13.83 -7.65 4.01
N GLU A 58 -12.51 -7.83 4.05
CA GLU A 58 -11.57 -7.42 3.00
C GLU A 58 -11.56 -8.35 1.77
N ARG A 59 -12.36 -9.43 1.77
CA ARG A 59 -12.42 -10.44 0.72
C ARG A 59 -11.07 -11.11 0.41
N LEU A 60 -10.21 -11.23 1.39
CA LEU A 60 -8.95 -11.98 1.26
C LEU A 60 -9.14 -13.45 1.60
N ILE A 61 -10.17 -13.78 2.36
CA ILE A 61 -10.60 -15.13 2.70
C ILE A 61 -12.14 -15.23 2.61
N GLU A 62 -12.66 -16.46 2.58
CA GLU A 62 -14.08 -16.77 2.74
C GLU A 62 -14.28 -17.86 3.79
N ASP A 63 -15.34 -17.77 4.61
CA ASP A 63 -15.70 -18.83 5.54
C ASP A 63 -16.34 -20.01 4.80
N THR A 64 -15.85 -21.21 5.07
CA THR A 64 -16.36 -22.46 4.48
C THR A 64 -17.13 -23.32 5.49
N GLY A 65 -17.30 -22.86 6.73
CA GLY A 65 -17.85 -23.65 7.83
C GLY A 65 -16.88 -24.70 8.41
N LYS A 66 -15.77 -25.00 7.70
CA LYS A 66 -14.68 -25.89 8.15
C LYS A 66 -13.37 -25.12 8.41
N GLY A 67 -13.38 -23.84 8.14
CA GLY A 67 -12.24 -22.93 8.24
C GLY A 67 -12.35 -21.86 7.15
N SER A 68 -11.38 -20.95 7.12
CA SER A 68 -11.35 -19.84 6.18
C SER A 68 -10.48 -20.19 4.98
N ARG A 69 -11.07 -20.16 3.78
CA ARG A 69 -10.35 -20.42 2.53
C ARG A 69 -9.69 -19.15 2.03
N VAL A 70 -8.41 -19.19 1.68
CA VAL A 70 -7.68 -18.06 1.11
C VAL A 70 -8.17 -17.77 -0.32
N LEU A 71 -8.64 -16.56 -0.56
CA LEU A 71 -9.00 -16.04 -1.89
C LEU A 71 -7.80 -15.34 -2.54
N GLY A 72 -7.04 -14.58 -1.76
CA GLY A 72 -5.94 -13.75 -2.26
C GLY A 72 -6.46 -12.65 -3.19
N ILE A 73 -5.59 -12.19 -4.10
CA ILE A 73 -5.90 -11.17 -5.11
C ILE A 73 -5.72 -11.79 -6.48
N THR A 74 -6.78 -11.79 -7.29
CA THR A 74 -6.75 -12.27 -8.68
C THR A 74 -6.17 -11.21 -9.62
N LYS A 75 -5.92 -11.58 -10.88
CA LYS A 75 -5.51 -10.62 -11.90
C LYS A 75 -6.61 -9.58 -12.16
N GLU A 76 -7.85 -10.01 -12.18
CA GLU A 76 -9.02 -9.15 -12.34
C GLU A 76 -9.15 -8.18 -11.14
N ASP A 77 -9.00 -8.68 -9.91
CA ASP A 77 -8.99 -7.83 -8.72
C ASP A 77 -7.88 -6.77 -8.79
N LEU A 78 -6.67 -7.18 -9.23
CA LEU A 78 -5.55 -6.26 -9.39
C LEU A 78 -5.86 -5.17 -10.43
N GLU A 79 -6.46 -5.55 -11.57
CA GLU A 79 -6.86 -4.60 -12.61
C GLU A 79 -7.89 -3.61 -12.09
N ASP A 80 -8.93 -4.08 -11.39
CA ASP A 80 -9.96 -3.24 -10.79
C ASP A 80 -9.37 -2.30 -9.74
N ILE A 81 -8.50 -2.81 -8.86
CA ILE A 81 -7.80 -1.99 -7.86
C ILE A 81 -6.99 -0.89 -8.55
N MET A 82 -6.21 -1.21 -9.58
CA MET A 82 -5.39 -0.22 -10.29
C MET A 82 -6.25 0.82 -11.01
N ASN A 83 -7.41 0.42 -11.57
CA ASN A 83 -8.37 1.34 -12.17
C ASN A 83 -8.96 2.33 -11.16
N ILE A 84 -9.28 1.87 -9.94
CA ILE A 84 -9.79 2.73 -8.87
C ILE A 84 -8.66 3.66 -8.38
N ARG A 85 -7.48 3.12 -8.12
CA ARG A 85 -6.32 3.89 -7.68
C ARG A 85 -5.99 5.02 -8.65
N GLN A 86 -5.96 4.74 -9.96
CA GLN A 86 -5.71 5.74 -11.01
C GLN A 86 -6.64 6.96 -10.90
N ARG A 87 -7.91 6.74 -10.52
CA ARG A 87 -8.91 7.81 -10.41
C ARG A 87 -8.87 8.57 -9.10
N ILE A 88 -8.35 7.98 -8.04
CA ILE A 88 -8.45 8.54 -6.70
C ILE A 88 -7.10 9.02 -6.18
N GLU A 89 -5.96 8.42 -6.56
CA GLU A 89 -4.63 8.86 -6.09
C GLU A 89 -4.28 10.27 -6.60
N GLY A 90 -4.67 10.61 -7.82
CA GLY A 90 -4.56 11.97 -8.31
C GLY A 90 -5.27 12.99 -7.41
N LEU A 91 -6.51 12.68 -6.96
CA LEU A 91 -7.23 13.54 -6.02
C LEU A 91 -6.51 13.64 -4.65
N ALA A 92 -5.88 12.57 -4.18
CA ALA A 92 -5.09 12.63 -2.96
C ALA A 92 -3.91 13.60 -3.10
N ALA A 93 -3.17 13.54 -4.21
CA ALA A 93 -2.06 14.45 -4.51
C ALA A 93 -2.53 15.89 -4.69
N TYR A 94 -3.67 16.11 -5.37
CA TYR A 94 -4.30 17.42 -5.51
C TYR A 94 -4.55 18.08 -4.15
N TYR A 95 -5.22 17.35 -3.25
CA TYR A 95 -5.50 17.89 -1.92
C TYR A 95 -4.26 17.96 -1.04
N ALA A 96 -3.28 17.09 -1.21
CA ALA A 96 -2.00 17.20 -0.52
C ALA A 96 -1.30 18.53 -0.88
N ALA A 97 -1.25 18.90 -2.15
CA ALA A 97 -0.68 20.17 -2.62
C ALA A 97 -1.43 21.39 -2.03
N LYS A 98 -2.76 21.30 -1.90
CA LYS A 98 -3.58 22.39 -1.30
C LYS A 98 -3.48 22.50 0.19
N ASN A 99 -3.24 21.39 0.88
CA ASN A 99 -3.34 21.31 2.34
C ASN A 99 -1.98 21.16 3.02
N ILE A 100 -0.87 21.13 2.25
CA ILE A 100 0.46 20.91 2.82
C ILE A 100 0.79 21.94 3.89
N THR A 101 1.23 21.44 5.03
CA THR A 101 1.68 22.26 6.16
C THR A 101 3.21 22.26 6.20
N PRO A 102 3.85 23.20 6.92
CA PRO A 102 5.30 23.17 7.10
C PRO A 102 5.82 21.87 7.72
N ASP A 103 5.04 21.23 8.60
CA ASP A 103 5.38 19.95 9.20
C ASP A 103 5.25 18.82 8.19
N GLY A 104 4.14 18.77 7.46
CA GLY A 104 3.92 17.80 6.40
C GLY A 104 4.95 17.90 5.26
N LEU A 105 5.35 19.14 4.91
CA LEU A 105 6.43 19.37 3.96
C LEU A 105 7.75 18.75 4.43
N ARG A 106 8.12 18.96 5.71
CA ARG A 106 9.36 18.35 6.25
C ARG A 106 9.31 16.83 6.25
N GLU A 107 8.15 16.24 6.61
CA GLU A 107 7.99 14.79 6.60
C GLU A 107 8.05 14.21 5.19
N LEU A 108 7.38 14.83 4.21
CA LEU A 108 7.42 14.38 2.82
C LEU A 108 8.82 14.55 2.21
N THR A 109 9.51 15.67 2.48
CA THR A 109 10.90 15.89 2.04
C THR A 109 11.81 14.80 2.60
N HIS A 110 11.69 14.48 3.89
CA HIS A 110 12.49 13.42 4.49
C HIS A 110 12.29 12.04 3.82
N ILE A 111 11.06 11.70 3.45
CA ILE A 111 10.76 10.45 2.74
C ILE A 111 11.41 10.45 1.36
N VAL A 112 11.33 11.56 0.62
CA VAL A 112 11.94 11.68 -0.72
C VAL A 112 13.47 11.61 -0.63
N ASP A 113 14.09 12.29 0.35
CA ASP A 113 15.53 12.20 0.60
C ASP A 113 15.98 10.75 0.90
N LEU A 114 15.18 10.01 1.67
CA LEU A 114 15.45 8.59 1.93
C LEU A 114 15.29 7.73 0.67
N GLN A 115 14.29 8.00 -0.19
CA GLN A 115 14.15 7.31 -1.47
C GLN A 115 15.39 7.51 -2.34
N GLU A 116 15.86 8.76 -2.50
CA GLU A 116 17.06 9.07 -3.27
C GLU A 116 18.31 8.42 -2.68
N PHE A 117 18.46 8.44 -1.36
CA PHE A 117 19.55 7.80 -0.66
C PHE A 117 19.58 6.29 -0.91
N TYR A 118 18.48 5.57 -0.65
CA TYR A 118 18.44 4.12 -0.84
C TYR A 118 18.53 3.73 -2.33
N PHE A 119 17.97 4.54 -3.22
CA PHE A 119 18.14 4.37 -4.66
C PHE A 119 19.63 4.48 -5.05
N SER A 120 20.35 5.49 -4.58
CA SER A 120 21.79 5.66 -4.84
C SER A 120 22.66 4.51 -4.32
N LYS A 121 22.19 3.81 -3.27
CA LYS A 121 22.85 2.65 -2.65
C LYS A 121 22.40 1.31 -3.24
N HIS A 122 21.48 1.30 -4.17
CA HIS A 122 20.85 0.07 -4.69
C HIS A 122 20.22 -0.80 -3.58
N ASP A 123 19.82 -0.17 -2.47
CA ASP A 123 19.20 -0.84 -1.33
C ASP A 123 17.70 -1.04 -1.57
N LYS A 124 17.38 -2.12 -2.26
CA LYS A 124 16.01 -2.45 -2.65
C LYS A 124 15.07 -2.66 -1.45
N GLU A 125 15.58 -3.21 -0.35
CA GLU A 125 14.73 -3.54 0.80
C GLU A 125 14.22 -2.27 1.48
N HIS A 126 15.10 -1.33 1.79
CA HIS A 126 14.68 -0.05 2.36
C HIS A 126 13.93 0.81 1.33
N LEU A 127 14.31 0.73 0.05
CA LEU A 127 13.59 1.45 -1.00
C LEU A 127 12.11 1.03 -1.09
N ARG A 128 11.81 -0.28 -0.94
CA ARG A 128 10.43 -0.78 -0.88
C ARG A 128 9.63 -0.21 0.29
N GLN A 129 10.29 -0.02 1.42
CA GLN A 129 9.64 0.54 2.61
C GLN A 129 9.32 2.01 2.41
N VAL A 130 10.28 2.82 1.96
CA VAL A 130 10.06 4.26 1.75
C VAL A 130 9.16 4.56 0.55
N ASP A 131 9.05 3.64 -0.42
CA ASP A 131 8.05 3.69 -1.48
C ASP A 131 6.62 3.60 -0.92
N ASP A 132 6.39 2.64 -0.02
CA ASP A 132 5.11 2.53 0.69
C ASP A 132 4.81 3.79 1.51
N GLU A 133 5.81 4.32 2.25
CA GLU A 133 5.69 5.52 3.07
C GLU A 133 5.37 6.79 2.25
N PHE A 134 5.91 6.91 1.04
CA PHE A 134 5.62 8.03 0.13
C PHE A 134 4.14 8.10 -0.24
N HIS A 135 3.57 7.00 -0.67
CA HIS A 135 2.15 6.94 -1.02
C HIS A 135 1.23 7.15 0.18
N ASP A 136 1.55 6.52 1.32
CA ASP A 136 0.79 6.68 2.56
C ASP A 136 0.83 8.15 3.05
N MET A 137 1.99 8.82 2.90
CA MET A 137 2.16 10.24 3.26
C MET A 137 1.31 11.15 2.39
N ILE A 138 1.27 10.97 1.07
CA ILE A 138 0.41 11.78 0.18
C ILE A 138 -1.07 11.65 0.58
N CYS A 139 -1.53 10.43 0.88
CA CYS A 139 -2.88 10.22 1.39
C CYS A 139 -3.13 10.97 2.70
N ALA A 140 -2.20 10.92 3.64
CA ALA A 140 -2.31 11.62 4.91
C ALA A 140 -2.34 13.16 4.74
N LEU A 141 -1.46 13.69 3.89
CA LEU A 141 -1.37 15.12 3.59
C LEU A 141 -2.60 15.66 2.85
N SER A 142 -3.36 14.81 2.17
CA SER A 142 -4.62 15.21 1.53
C SER A 142 -5.61 15.81 2.53
N GLY A 143 -5.55 15.40 3.80
CA GLY A 143 -6.50 15.80 4.85
C GLY A 143 -7.93 15.30 4.59
N ARG A 144 -8.12 14.34 3.67
CA ARG A 144 -9.42 13.82 3.24
C ARG A 144 -9.61 12.40 3.74
N SER A 145 -10.30 12.22 4.86
CA SER A 145 -10.51 10.90 5.47
C SER A 145 -11.15 9.89 4.52
N VAL A 146 -12.18 10.29 3.76
CA VAL A 146 -12.86 9.39 2.80
C VAL A 146 -11.90 8.90 1.72
N ILE A 147 -11.02 9.77 1.21
CA ILE A 147 -9.99 9.38 0.23
C ILE A 147 -9.00 8.40 0.88
N ALA A 148 -8.47 8.74 2.04
CA ALA A 148 -7.50 7.89 2.75
C ALA A 148 -8.10 6.54 3.13
N ASP A 149 -9.31 6.50 3.71
CA ASP A 149 -10.01 5.27 4.11
C ASP A 149 -10.32 4.36 2.91
N THR A 150 -10.46 4.94 1.71
CA THR A 150 -10.67 4.18 0.47
C THR A 150 -9.36 3.67 -0.11
N LEU A 151 -8.33 4.53 -0.19
CA LEU A 151 -7.07 4.21 -0.88
C LEU A 151 -6.13 3.31 -0.07
N ILE A 152 -5.97 3.55 1.23
CA ILE A 152 -5.00 2.81 2.04
C ILE A 152 -5.21 1.29 1.98
N PRO A 153 -6.46 0.74 2.09
CA PRO A 153 -6.68 -0.70 1.90
C PRO A 153 -6.31 -1.19 0.50
N LEU A 154 -6.59 -0.42 -0.55
CA LEU A 154 -6.27 -0.78 -1.93
C LEU A 154 -4.75 -0.75 -2.17
N MET A 155 -4.05 0.26 -1.65
CA MET A 155 -2.60 0.35 -1.72
C MET A 155 -1.92 -0.83 -1.00
N ARG A 156 -2.43 -1.26 0.18
CA ARG A 156 -1.92 -2.45 0.87
C ARG A 156 -2.06 -3.69 0.02
N LYS A 157 -3.18 -3.91 -0.64
CA LYS A 157 -3.41 -5.07 -1.52
C LYS A 157 -2.45 -5.11 -2.71
N THR A 158 -1.94 -3.98 -3.15
CA THR A 158 -0.98 -3.90 -4.28
C THR A 158 0.50 -3.82 -3.86
N ARG A 159 0.83 -3.77 -2.57
CA ARG A 159 2.22 -3.70 -2.07
C ARG A 159 3.13 -4.78 -2.65
N ARG A 160 2.66 -6.04 -2.70
CA ARG A 160 3.45 -7.14 -3.28
C ARG A 160 3.90 -6.84 -4.70
N TYR A 161 3.00 -6.33 -5.50
CA TYR A 161 3.25 -6.07 -6.91
C TYR A 161 4.22 -4.90 -7.09
N ARG A 162 4.06 -3.82 -6.30
CA ARG A 162 5.03 -2.71 -6.26
C ARG A 162 6.43 -3.18 -5.86
N ARG A 163 6.52 -4.04 -4.86
CA ARG A 163 7.80 -4.60 -4.41
C ARG A 163 8.50 -5.39 -5.50
N VAL A 164 7.76 -6.15 -6.31
CA VAL A 164 8.33 -6.86 -7.47
C VAL A 164 8.81 -5.87 -8.55
N ALA A 165 8.10 -4.77 -8.75
CA ALA A 165 8.52 -3.73 -9.70
C ALA A 165 9.87 -3.09 -9.33
N ILE A 166 10.19 -2.94 -8.04
CA ILE A 166 11.47 -2.42 -7.55
C ILE A 166 12.65 -3.38 -7.86
N ASP A 167 12.40 -4.66 -8.14
CA ASP A 167 13.44 -5.57 -8.59
C ASP A 167 13.92 -5.28 -10.01
N ASN A 168 13.10 -4.64 -10.84
CA ASN A 168 13.49 -4.12 -12.14
C ASN A 168 14.04 -2.69 -12.00
N TRP A 169 15.38 -2.56 -12.14
CA TRP A 169 16.06 -1.28 -11.88
C TRP A 169 15.70 -0.19 -12.90
N GLU A 170 15.38 -0.54 -14.13
CA GLU A 170 14.92 0.44 -15.13
C GLU A 170 13.57 1.02 -14.74
N ARG A 171 12.62 0.16 -14.35
CA ARG A 171 11.32 0.62 -13.83
C ARG A 171 11.48 1.45 -12.56
N THR A 172 12.34 1.02 -11.64
CA THR A 172 12.65 1.76 -10.41
C THR A 172 13.16 3.17 -10.71
N THR A 173 14.07 3.31 -11.68
CA THR A 173 14.60 4.62 -12.08
C THR A 173 13.48 5.55 -12.57
N ARG A 174 12.56 5.04 -13.37
CA ARG A 174 11.40 5.81 -13.83
C ARG A 174 10.49 6.19 -12.66
N THR A 175 10.20 5.24 -11.74
CA THR A 175 9.41 5.49 -10.54
C THR A 175 10.01 6.62 -9.70
N MET A 176 11.33 6.64 -9.51
CA MET A 176 12.00 7.70 -8.76
C MET A 176 11.80 9.07 -9.39
N HIS A 177 11.91 9.18 -10.72
CA HIS A 177 11.64 10.44 -11.42
C HIS A 177 10.17 10.86 -11.30
N GLU A 178 9.23 9.91 -11.40
CA GLU A 178 7.80 10.16 -11.24
C GLU A 178 7.50 10.68 -9.83
N HIS A 179 8.03 10.04 -8.78
CA HIS A 179 7.85 10.45 -7.38
C HIS A 179 8.44 11.84 -7.12
N HIS A 180 9.62 12.12 -7.64
CA HIS A 180 10.24 13.45 -7.50
C HIS A 180 9.38 14.53 -8.18
N ALA A 181 8.86 14.28 -9.37
CA ALA A 181 7.97 15.23 -10.06
C ALA A 181 6.66 15.47 -9.29
N ILE A 182 6.05 14.42 -8.72
CA ILE A 182 4.85 14.56 -7.87
C ILE A 182 5.20 15.39 -6.61
N PHE A 183 6.33 15.11 -5.97
CA PHE A 183 6.81 15.87 -4.81
C PHE A 183 6.96 17.36 -5.13
N GLU A 184 7.66 17.72 -6.21
CA GLU A 184 7.85 19.11 -6.62
C GLU A 184 6.52 19.83 -6.90
N ALA A 185 5.56 19.15 -7.53
CA ALA A 185 4.23 19.69 -7.77
C ALA A 185 3.47 19.96 -6.45
N ILE A 186 3.58 19.05 -5.47
CA ILE A 186 2.98 19.22 -4.14
C ILE A 186 3.64 20.38 -3.40
N VAL A 187 4.98 20.45 -3.38
CA VAL A 187 5.74 21.48 -2.69
C VAL A 187 5.47 22.88 -3.27
N SER A 188 5.35 22.99 -4.59
CA SER A 188 5.01 24.25 -5.25
C SER A 188 3.55 24.65 -5.10
N GLY A 189 2.70 23.82 -4.50
CA GLY A 189 1.26 24.04 -4.36
C GLY A 189 0.48 23.96 -5.70
N ASN A 190 1.09 23.39 -6.74
CA ASN A 190 0.44 23.20 -8.03
C ASN A 190 -0.44 21.94 -7.99
N ALA A 191 -1.66 22.11 -7.50
CA ALA A 191 -2.57 21.00 -7.23
C ALA A 191 -2.98 20.24 -8.50
N GLU A 192 -3.24 20.95 -9.59
CA GLU A 192 -3.63 20.39 -10.88
C GLU A 192 -2.50 19.53 -11.47
N LEU A 193 -1.26 20.01 -11.40
CA LEU A 193 -0.08 19.24 -11.85
C LEU A 193 0.18 18.03 -10.95
N ALA A 194 0.00 18.16 -9.64
CA ALA A 194 0.15 17.04 -8.70
C ALA A 194 -0.86 15.93 -8.99
N GLU A 195 -2.13 16.29 -9.31
CA GLU A 195 -3.17 15.33 -9.71
C GLU A 195 -2.79 14.61 -11.02
N GLU A 196 -2.38 15.36 -12.04
CA GLU A 196 -1.98 14.82 -13.33
C GLU A 196 -0.83 13.82 -13.19
N LEU A 197 0.28 14.23 -12.55
CA LEU A 197 1.48 13.41 -12.37
C LEU A 197 1.22 12.16 -11.53
N ALA A 198 0.44 12.27 -10.45
CA ALA A 198 0.09 11.11 -9.64
C ALA A 198 -0.82 10.13 -10.41
N THR A 199 -1.74 10.64 -11.22
CA THR A 199 -2.57 9.81 -12.11
C THR A 199 -1.72 9.08 -13.14
N GLU A 200 -0.79 9.77 -13.81
CA GLU A 200 0.13 9.17 -14.79
C GLU A 200 1.03 8.11 -14.17
N HIS A 201 1.55 8.37 -12.97
CA HIS A 201 2.33 7.38 -12.22
C HIS A 201 1.57 6.06 -12.05
N ILE A 202 0.27 6.11 -11.71
CA ILE A 202 -0.55 4.90 -11.58
C ILE A 202 -0.83 4.25 -12.95
N VAL A 203 -1.00 5.03 -14.02
CA VAL A 203 -1.11 4.50 -15.39
C VAL A 203 0.14 3.72 -15.77
N HIS A 204 1.33 4.27 -15.53
CA HIS A 204 2.60 3.59 -15.83
C HIS A 204 2.79 2.34 -14.97
N SER A 205 2.44 2.42 -13.68
CA SER A 205 2.47 1.27 -12.78
C SER A 205 1.52 0.15 -13.23
N LYS A 206 0.31 0.50 -13.67
CA LYS A 206 -0.67 -0.45 -14.19
C LYS A 206 -0.15 -1.15 -15.45
N ARG A 207 0.39 -0.41 -16.42
CA ARG A 207 0.96 -0.97 -17.64
C ARG A 207 2.07 -1.98 -17.34
N TYR A 208 2.99 -1.60 -16.46
CA TYR A 208 4.06 -2.50 -16.03
C TYR A 208 3.53 -3.78 -15.36
N LEU A 209 2.60 -3.65 -14.41
CA LEU A 209 2.15 -4.78 -13.59
C LEU A 209 1.18 -5.72 -14.31
N ILE A 210 0.38 -5.22 -15.22
CA ILE A 210 -0.73 -5.98 -15.85
C ILE A 210 -0.43 -6.30 -17.31
N GLU A 211 0.12 -5.36 -18.06
CA GLU A 211 0.33 -5.45 -19.50
C GLU A 211 1.75 -5.94 -19.83
N GLY A 212 2.67 -5.95 -18.85
CA GLY A 212 4.05 -6.40 -19.03
C GLY A 212 4.90 -5.45 -19.88
N GLU A 213 4.48 -4.19 -19.98
CA GLU A 213 5.22 -3.14 -20.69
C GLU A 213 6.37 -2.60 -19.82
N ASN A 214 7.59 -2.61 -20.37
CA ASN A 214 8.79 -2.03 -19.74
C ASN A 214 8.87 -0.52 -19.99
#